data_1f4d3a6283598fb38ac2dcbb8c524346
#
_entry.id   1f4d3a6283598fb38ac2dcbb8c524346
#
_cell.length_a   1.000
_cell.length_b   1.000
_cell.length_c   1.000
_cell.angle_alpha   90.00
_cell.angle_beta   90.00
_cell.angle_gamma   90.00
#
_symmetry.space_group_name_H-M   'P 1'
#
loop_
_entity.id
_entity.type
_entity.pdbx_description
1 polymer ?
#
loop_
_entity_poly.entity_id
_entity_poly.type
_entity_poly.pdbx_seq_one_letter_code
_entity_poly.pdbx_strand_id
1 'polypeptide(L)'
;MSFISDQLIQWHKTSGRHNLPWQNTDNPYLIWLSEIMLQQTQVSTVLTYFEKFIKRFPSIDALANAEEEKVLELWSGLGYYARARNLHKTAIEISKNYDGKFPSSFDTLLTLPGIGRSTAGAISAFAFKKKKPILDGNVKRVFTRHFGIMEWAGKLSVEKKLWEIASENLPKTNKYIQTYTQALMDLGATICKRSQPICNNCPLQSNCVSFKRNLTKDIPVSRPKKTLLTKEIFLLVLDSNNSYLFKKKPSKGIWAGLWSMPDLENFGNTPNWIKENLCESNFKILKSGQHKTSFTHYKLNINFQYISLDTMELPKIDNYKWIEKNNLKNAALPSPIKKILNSLEGV
;
A
#
# COMPACT_ATOMS: atom_id res chain seq x y z
N MET A 1 5.31 -34.51 -6.72
CA MET A 1 4.82 -33.16 -6.55
C MET A 1 3.70 -33.19 -5.54
N SER A 2 3.43 -32.09 -4.82
CA SER A 2 2.20 -32.08 -4.01
C SER A 2 1.00 -31.95 -4.93
N PHE A 3 -0.14 -32.51 -4.54
CA PHE A 3 -1.40 -32.35 -5.28
C PHE A 3 -1.69 -30.88 -5.62
N ILE A 4 -1.47 -29.98 -4.65
CA ILE A 4 -1.71 -28.55 -4.80
C ILE A 4 -0.84 -27.96 -5.91
N SER A 5 0.47 -28.23 -5.89
CA SER A 5 1.37 -27.65 -6.89
C SER A 5 1.04 -28.12 -8.31
N ASP A 6 0.68 -29.38 -8.49
CA ASP A 6 0.34 -29.93 -9.81
C ASP A 6 -0.94 -29.33 -10.36
N GLN A 7 -2.00 -29.31 -9.54
CA GLN A 7 -3.28 -28.74 -9.96
C GLN A 7 -3.18 -27.25 -10.30
N LEU A 8 -2.41 -26.48 -9.52
CA LEU A 8 -2.22 -25.05 -9.76
C LEU A 8 -1.42 -24.79 -11.04
N ILE A 9 -0.34 -25.53 -11.27
CA ILE A 9 0.49 -25.37 -12.45
C ILE A 9 -0.32 -25.69 -13.73
N GLN A 10 -1.11 -26.77 -13.71
CA GLN A 10 -1.96 -27.12 -14.85
C GLN A 10 -3.06 -26.08 -15.10
N TRP A 11 -3.78 -25.69 -14.05
CA TRP A 11 -4.84 -24.68 -14.12
C TRP A 11 -4.32 -23.34 -14.65
N HIS A 12 -3.15 -22.91 -14.21
CA HIS A 12 -2.60 -21.61 -14.60
C HIS A 12 -2.34 -21.50 -16.09
N LYS A 13 -1.98 -22.59 -16.78
CA LYS A 13 -1.71 -22.59 -18.23
C LYS A 13 -2.89 -22.07 -19.05
N THR A 14 -4.12 -22.35 -18.63
CA THR A 14 -5.35 -22.02 -19.36
C THR A 14 -6.17 -20.89 -18.72
N SER A 15 -6.05 -20.72 -17.41
CA SER A 15 -6.96 -19.87 -16.63
C SER A 15 -6.23 -18.84 -15.77
N GLY A 16 -4.90 -18.82 -15.78
CA GLY A 16 -4.09 -17.82 -15.09
C GLY A 16 -4.09 -16.47 -15.81
N ARG A 17 -3.62 -15.42 -15.13
CA ARG A 17 -3.37 -14.13 -15.74
C ARG A 17 -1.98 -14.13 -16.36
N HIS A 18 -1.86 -13.72 -17.63
CA HIS A 18 -0.60 -13.76 -18.37
C HIS A 18 -0.17 -12.40 -18.93
N ASN A 19 -1.02 -11.37 -18.84
CA ASN A 19 -0.86 -10.09 -19.51
C ASN A 19 -0.67 -8.90 -18.55
N LEU A 20 -0.12 -9.15 -17.36
CA LEU A 20 0.19 -8.04 -16.45
C LEU A 20 1.58 -7.45 -16.80
N PRO A 21 1.77 -6.11 -16.77
CA PRO A 21 3.00 -5.46 -17.22
C PRO A 21 4.28 -5.93 -16.52
N TRP A 22 4.15 -6.46 -15.30
CA TRP A 22 5.26 -6.99 -14.51
C TRP A 22 5.46 -8.50 -14.64
N GLN A 23 4.69 -9.15 -15.52
CA GLN A 23 4.88 -10.56 -15.89
C GLN A 23 5.81 -10.67 -17.11
N ASN A 24 6.26 -11.87 -17.40
CA ASN A 24 7.13 -12.17 -18.54
C ASN A 24 8.46 -11.38 -18.53
N THR A 25 8.96 -11.06 -17.35
CA THR A 25 10.26 -10.43 -17.14
C THR A 25 10.98 -11.11 -15.99
N ASP A 26 12.30 -11.20 -16.11
CA ASP A 26 13.21 -11.63 -15.03
C ASP A 26 13.86 -10.38 -14.35
N ASN A 27 13.46 -9.16 -14.71
CA ASN A 27 14.01 -7.94 -14.13
C ASN A 27 13.56 -7.77 -12.67
N PRO A 28 14.47 -7.91 -11.69
CA PRO A 28 14.11 -7.89 -10.27
C PRO A 28 13.55 -6.53 -9.81
N TYR A 29 13.95 -5.43 -10.45
CA TYR A 29 13.43 -4.10 -10.14
C TYR A 29 11.93 -4.00 -10.46
N LEU A 30 11.51 -4.44 -11.64
CA LEU A 30 10.10 -4.40 -12.06
C LEU A 30 9.24 -5.34 -11.22
N ILE A 31 9.75 -6.53 -10.93
CA ILE A 31 9.09 -7.52 -10.08
C ILE A 31 8.91 -6.97 -8.66
N TRP A 32 9.97 -6.48 -8.04
CA TRP A 32 9.90 -5.89 -6.71
C TRP A 32 8.95 -4.70 -6.63
N LEU A 33 9.03 -3.77 -7.59
CA LEU A 33 8.15 -2.61 -7.66
C LEU A 33 6.68 -3.02 -7.67
N SER A 34 6.33 -3.98 -8.53
CA SER A 34 4.96 -4.49 -8.62
C SER A 34 4.51 -5.16 -7.31
N GLU A 35 5.36 -5.98 -6.69
CA GLU A 35 5.07 -6.65 -5.42
C GLU A 35 4.80 -5.65 -4.29
N ILE A 36 5.57 -4.56 -4.21
CA ILE A 36 5.33 -3.50 -3.22
C ILE A 36 4.05 -2.72 -3.53
N MET A 37 3.78 -2.41 -4.80
CA MET A 37 2.56 -1.70 -5.19
C MET A 37 1.30 -2.53 -4.93
N LEU A 38 1.37 -3.85 -5.14
CA LEU A 38 0.26 -4.78 -4.96
C LEU A 38 -0.06 -5.10 -3.48
N GLN A 39 0.81 -4.74 -2.53
CA GLN A 39 0.51 -4.89 -1.12
C GLN A 39 -0.77 -4.11 -0.75
N GLN A 40 -1.86 -4.82 -0.45
CA GLN A 40 -3.17 -4.25 -0.08
C GLN A 40 -3.78 -3.28 -1.13
N THR A 41 -3.37 -3.41 -2.40
CA THR A 41 -3.89 -2.61 -3.52
C THR A 41 -4.36 -3.53 -4.64
N GLN A 42 -5.48 -3.20 -5.28
CA GLN A 42 -6.03 -3.98 -6.38
C GLN A 42 -5.19 -3.82 -7.65
N VAL A 43 -5.10 -4.88 -8.46
CA VAL A 43 -4.36 -4.90 -9.73
C VAL A 43 -4.80 -3.77 -10.67
N SER A 44 -6.11 -3.55 -10.83
CA SER A 44 -6.65 -2.48 -11.67
C SER A 44 -6.14 -1.09 -11.32
N THR A 45 -5.95 -0.83 -10.01
CA THR A 45 -5.35 0.41 -9.55
C THR A 45 -3.85 0.46 -9.84
N VAL A 46 -3.14 -0.64 -9.58
CA VAL A 46 -1.67 -0.67 -9.73
C VAL A 46 -1.24 -0.48 -11.18
N LEU A 47 -2.00 -0.97 -12.16
CA LEU A 47 -1.65 -0.86 -13.59
C LEU A 47 -1.24 0.56 -14.01
N THR A 48 -2.09 1.54 -13.73
CA THR A 48 -1.83 2.95 -14.12
C THR A 48 -0.68 3.59 -13.34
N TYR A 49 -0.48 3.18 -12.09
CA TYR A 49 0.62 3.67 -11.26
C TYR A 49 1.96 3.06 -11.66
N PHE A 50 1.98 1.78 -11.96
CA PHE A 50 3.18 1.06 -12.38
C PHE A 50 3.78 1.66 -13.64
N GLU A 51 2.97 1.88 -14.69
CA GLU A 51 3.41 2.49 -15.94
C GLU A 51 4.00 3.91 -15.74
N LYS A 52 3.31 4.75 -14.97
CA LYS A 52 3.80 6.11 -14.66
C LYS A 52 5.10 6.07 -13.88
N PHE A 53 5.22 5.13 -12.95
CA PHE A 53 6.37 5.01 -12.07
C PHE A 53 7.62 4.56 -12.84
N ILE A 54 7.52 3.52 -13.68
CA ILE A 54 8.64 3.04 -14.50
C ILE A 54 9.06 4.04 -15.58
N LYS A 55 8.10 4.83 -16.11
CA LYS A 55 8.42 5.92 -17.04
C LYS A 55 9.28 6.99 -16.37
N ARG A 56 9.04 7.31 -15.11
CA ARG A 56 9.77 8.34 -14.35
C ARG A 56 11.05 7.78 -13.72
N PHE A 57 11.01 6.55 -13.25
CA PHE A 57 12.11 5.85 -12.60
C PHE A 57 12.36 4.50 -13.30
N PRO A 58 13.04 4.50 -14.45
CA PRO A 58 13.21 3.28 -15.27
C PRO A 58 14.18 2.27 -14.67
N SER A 59 14.98 2.67 -13.69
CA SER A 59 15.96 1.81 -13.02
C SER A 59 16.00 2.04 -11.51
N ILE A 60 16.65 1.13 -10.80
CA ILE A 60 16.88 1.26 -9.36
C ILE A 60 17.66 2.52 -9.02
N ASP A 61 18.67 2.86 -9.82
CA ASP A 61 19.49 4.06 -9.62
C ASP A 61 18.71 5.34 -9.88
N ALA A 62 17.86 5.34 -10.91
CA ALA A 62 16.95 6.48 -11.15
C ALA A 62 16.00 6.71 -9.97
N LEU A 63 15.53 5.64 -9.33
CA LEU A 63 14.71 5.74 -8.14
C LEU A 63 15.54 6.14 -6.91
N ALA A 64 16.73 5.60 -6.74
CA ALA A 64 17.61 5.89 -5.61
C ALA A 64 18.06 7.36 -5.57
N ASN A 65 18.33 7.94 -6.73
CA ASN A 65 18.77 9.33 -6.87
C ASN A 65 17.63 10.35 -6.89
N ALA A 66 16.37 9.89 -6.79
CA ALA A 66 15.22 10.78 -6.76
C ALA A 66 15.05 11.41 -5.37
N GLU A 67 14.49 12.61 -5.33
CA GLU A 67 13.98 13.18 -4.08
C GLU A 67 12.79 12.36 -3.55
N GLU A 68 12.75 12.06 -2.25
CA GLU A 68 11.65 11.31 -1.63
C GLU A 68 10.28 11.93 -1.95
N GLU A 69 10.22 13.27 -2.04
CA GLU A 69 8.99 13.98 -2.36
C GLU A 69 8.45 13.59 -3.74
N LYS A 70 9.31 13.45 -4.75
CA LYS A 70 8.91 13.03 -6.11
C LYS A 70 8.41 11.60 -6.15
N VAL A 71 8.98 10.72 -5.32
CA VAL A 71 8.50 9.35 -5.16
C VAL A 71 7.11 9.34 -4.52
N LEU A 72 6.89 10.14 -3.47
CA LEU A 72 5.60 10.25 -2.78
C LEU A 72 4.52 10.92 -3.64
N GLU A 73 4.87 11.88 -4.50
CA GLU A 73 3.97 12.50 -5.48
C GLU A 73 3.40 11.45 -6.43
N LEU A 74 4.26 10.63 -7.05
CA LEU A 74 3.84 9.55 -7.96
C LEU A 74 3.08 8.42 -7.25
N TRP A 75 3.30 8.24 -5.95
CA TRP A 75 2.58 7.26 -5.13
C TRP A 75 1.23 7.78 -4.65
N SER A 76 0.96 9.08 -4.83
CA SER A 76 -0.21 9.75 -4.27
C SER A 76 -1.52 9.14 -4.79
N GLY A 77 -2.32 8.61 -3.87
CA GLY A 77 -3.57 7.89 -4.18
C GLY A 77 -3.49 6.37 -3.95
N LEU A 78 -2.32 5.74 -4.00
CA LEU A 78 -2.17 4.31 -3.69
C LEU A 78 -2.36 3.99 -2.19
N GLY A 79 -2.19 4.99 -1.31
CA GLY A 79 -2.25 4.78 0.13
C GLY A 79 -1.05 4.03 0.72
N TYR A 80 -1.06 3.86 2.06
CA TYR A 80 0.02 3.16 2.77
C TYR A 80 1.42 3.69 2.38
N TYR A 81 1.64 4.98 2.51
CA TYR A 81 2.83 5.69 2.05
C TYR A 81 4.16 5.21 2.67
N ALA A 82 4.09 4.46 3.78
CA ALA A 82 5.27 3.77 4.32
C ALA A 82 5.88 2.80 3.29
N ARG A 83 5.07 2.24 2.37
CA ARG A 83 5.57 1.39 1.29
C ARG A 83 6.46 2.19 0.34
N ALA A 84 6.02 3.38 -0.09
CA ALA A 84 6.79 4.24 -0.98
C ALA A 84 8.11 4.70 -0.32
N ARG A 85 8.08 5.09 0.96
CA ARG A 85 9.30 5.44 1.70
C ARG A 85 10.27 4.26 1.84
N ASN A 86 9.75 3.08 2.16
CA ASN A 86 10.59 1.89 2.24
C ASN A 86 11.11 1.48 0.86
N LEU A 87 10.29 1.61 -0.18
CA LEU A 87 10.70 1.40 -1.57
C LEU A 87 11.89 2.32 -1.92
N HIS A 88 11.81 3.60 -1.62
CA HIS A 88 12.88 4.56 -1.87
C HIS A 88 14.14 4.25 -1.06
N LYS A 89 14.01 3.95 0.24
CA LYS A 89 15.14 3.54 1.09
C LYS A 89 15.82 2.27 0.57
N THR A 90 15.05 1.29 0.16
CA THR A 90 15.58 0.05 -0.43
C THR A 90 16.31 0.32 -1.75
N ALA A 91 15.79 1.23 -2.59
CA ALA A 91 16.49 1.62 -3.81
C ALA A 91 17.86 2.25 -3.50
N ILE A 92 17.91 3.17 -2.54
CA ILE A 92 19.17 3.79 -2.09
C ILE A 92 20.14 2.74 -1.56
N GLU A 93 19.66 1.80 -0.75
CA GLU A 93 20.49 0.74 -0.18
C GLU A 93 21.04 -0.20 -1.26
N ILE A 94 20.22 -0.59 -2.24
CA ILE A 94 20.67 -1.46 -3.35
C ILE A 94 21.64 -0.71 -4.24
N SER A 95 21.39 0.53 -4.58
CA SER A 95 22.31 1.34 -5.37
C SER A 95 23.68 1.49 -4.68
N LYS A 96 23.67 1.80 -3.38
CA LYS A 96 24.89 2.07 -2.60
C LYS A 96 25.68 0.82 -2.24
N ASN A 97 25.01 -0.25 -1.80
CA ASN A 97 25.66 -1.41 -1.16
C ASN A 97 25.73 -2.64 -2.07
N TYR A 98 25.05 -2.62 -3.23
CA TYR A 98 24.96 -3.74 -4.16
C TYR A 98 25.16 -3.33 -5.63
N ASP A 99 25.81 -2.18 -5.90
CA ASP A 99 26.09 -1.66 -7.25
C ASP A 99 24.85 -1.62 -8.16
N GLY A 100 23.69 -1.26 -7.61
CA GLY A 100 22.41 -1.22 -8.34
C GLY A 100 21.83 -2.61 -8.68
N LYS A 101 22.44 -3.70 -8.23
CA LYS A 101 22.01 -5.08 -8.51
C LYS A 101 21.25 -5.68 -7.35
N PHE A 102 20.05 -6.19 -7.62
CA PHE A 102 19.26 -6.88 -6.58
C PHE A 102 20.01 -8.11 -6.05
N PRO A 103 20.14 -8.25 -4.72
CA PRO A 103 20.72 -9.45 -4.12
C PRO A 103 19.81 -10.65 -4.39
N SER A 104 20.39 -11.76 -4.82
CA SER A 104 19.66 -13.00 -5.10
C SER A 104 19.51 -13.91 -3.87
N SER A 105 20.12 -13.54 -2.73
CA SER A 105 19.97 -14.26 -1.46
C SER A 105 18.64 -13.89 -0.80
N PHE A 106 17.87 -14.90 -0.42
CA PHE A 106 16.62 -14.71 0.30
C PHE A 106 16.81 -13.98 1.64
N ASP A 107 17.87 -14.35 2.36
CA ASP A 107 18.16 -13.77 3.67
C ASP A 107 18.58 -12.29 3.54
N THR A 108 19.36 -11.98 2.51
CA THR A 108 19.71 -10.57 2.19
C THR A 108 18.47 -9.78 1.78
N LEU A 109 17.55 -10.35 0.97
CA LEU A 109 16.29 -9.66 0.63
C LEU A 109 15.47 -9.32 1.88
N LEU A 110 15.49 -10.15 2.91
CA LEU A 110 14.77 -9.91 4.17
C LEU A 110 15.32 -8.73 4.99
N THR A 111 16.57 -8.35 4.79
CA THR A 111 17.16 -7.20 5.50
C THR A 111 16.73 -5.85 4.90
N LEU A 112 16.25 -5.86 3.66
CA LEU A 112 15.90 -4.64 2.93
C LEU A 112 14.57 -4.04 3.46
N PRO A 113 14.48 -2.71 3.62
CA PRO A 113 13.30 -2.03 4.13
C PRO A 113 12.02 -2.35 3.34
N GLY A 114 10.96 -2.81 4.01
CA GLY A 114 9.66 -3.10 3.40
C GLY A 114 9.57 -4.43 2.65
N ILE A 115 10.63 -5.23 2.62
CA ILE A 115 10.65 -6.58 2.05
C ILE A 115 10.43 -7.60 3.17
N GLY A 116 9.20 -8.04 3.35
CA GLY A 116 8.86 -9.12 4.26
C GLY A 116 9.03 -10.51 3.62
N ARG A 117 8.88 -11.57 4.43
CA ARG A 117 9.10 -12.96 4.03
C ARG A 117 8.34 -13.36 2.75
N SER A 118 7.07 -12.93 2.60
CA SER A 118 6.28 -13.25 1.40
C SER A 118 6.79 -12.50 0.16
N THR A 119 7.12 -11.21 0.30
CA THR A 119 7.68 -10.41 -0.80
C THR A 119 9.05 -10.94 -1.22
N ALA A 120 9.93 -11.28 -0.27
CA ALA A 120 11.23 -11.92 -0.57
C ALA A 120 11.05 -13.26 -1.28
N GLY A 121 10.01 -14.05 -0.91
CA GLY A 121 9.64 -15.30 -1.57
C GLY A 121 9.22 -15.07 -3.02
N ALA A 122 8.37 -14.07 -3.28
CA ALA A 122 7.91 -13.71 -4.62
C ALA A 122 9.07 -13.24 -5.52
N ILE A 123 9.92 -12.33 -5.02
CA ILE A 123 11.12 -11.87 -5.74
C ILE A 123 12.05 -13.06 -6.04
N SER A 124 12.29 -13.94 -5.06
CA SER A 124 13.12 -15.14 -5.25
C SER A 124 12.57 -16.06 -6.33
N ALA A 125 11.24 -16.24 -6.37
CA ALA A 125 10.60 -17.08 -7.36
C ALA A 125 10.62 -16.46 -8.76
N PHE A 126 10.18 -15.21 -8.89
CA PHE A 126 10.00 -14.56 -10.19
C PHE A 126 11.31 -14.11 -10.82
N ALA A 127 12.19 -13.43 -10.07
CA ALA A 127 13.44 -12.92 -10.62
C ALA A 127 14.56 -13.95 -10.66
N PHE A 128 14.63 -14.84 -9.65
CA PHE A 128 15.78 -15.71 -9.47
C PHE A 128 15.47 -17.21 -9.61
N LYS A 129 14.23 -17.57 -9.92
CA LYS A 129 13.76 -18.96 -10.11
C LYS A 129 14.11 -19.88 -8.92
N LYS A 130 14.15 -19.30 -7.71
CA LYS A 130 14.48 -19.99 -6.46
C LYS A 130 13.21 -20.40 -5.72
N LYS A 131 13.15 -21.65 -5.27
CA LYS A 131 12.02 -22.18 -4.49
C LYS A 131 11.98 -21.54 -3.12
N LYS A 132 11.11 -20.55 -2.94
CA LYS A 132 10.78 -19.95 -1.65
C LYS A 132 9.26 -19.82 -1.55
N PRO A 133 8.66 -20.13 -0.38
CA PRO A 133 7.22 -20.02 -0.21
C PRO A 133 6.78 -18.57 -0.11
N ILE A 134 5.53 -18.33 -0.52
CA ILE A 134 4.82 -17.07 -0.31
C ILE A 134 3.62 -17.31 0.61
N LEU A 135 3.24 -16.29 1.38
CA LEU A 135 2.10 -16.35 2.28
C LEU A 135 1.48 -14.95 2.46
N ASP A 136 0.96 -14.39 1.38
CA ASP A 136 0.18 -13.14 1.42
C ASP A 136 -1.27 -13.38 1.89
N GLY A 137 -2.10 -12.33 1.92
CA GLY A 137 -3.49 -12.44 2.33
C GLY A 137 -4.34 -13.34 1.43
N ASN A 138 -4.03 -13.46 0.15
CA ASN A 138 -4.70 -14.34 -0.79
C ASN A 138 -4.33 -15.79 -0.53
N VAL A 139 -3.04 -16.06 -0.38
CA VAL A 139 -2.51 -17.39 -0.10
C VAL A 139 -2.97 -17.92 1.27
N LYS A 140 -2.95 -17.06 2.31
CA LYS A 140 -3.52 -17.40 3.63
C LYS A 140 -4.97 -17.86 3.49
N ARG A 141 -5.78 -17.16 2.70
CA ARG A 141 -7.19 -17.53 2.47
C ARG A 141 -7.34 -18.85 1.72
N VAL A 142 -6.54 -19.08 0.68
CA VAL A 142 -6.55 -20.34 -0.07
C VAL A 142 -6.21 -21.50 0.86
N PHE A 143 -5.13 -21.42 1.60
CA PHE A 143 -4.69 -22.50 2.48
C PHE A 143 -5.62 -22.71 3.67
N THR A 144 -6.10 -21.65 4.32
CA THR A 144 -7.08 -21.83 5.42
C THR A 144 -8.34 -22.55 4.95
N ARG A 145 -8.87 -22.22 3.76
CA ARG A 145 -10.02 -22.92 3.19
C ARG A 145 -9.69 -24.34 2.76
N HIS A 146 -8.57 -24.53 2.05
CA HIS A 146 -8.21 -25.85 1.55
C HIS A 146 -8.01 -26.86 2.67
N PHE A 147 -7.33 -26.45 3.74
CA PHE A 147 -7.03 -27.29 4.90
C PHE A 147 -8.07 -27.20 6.04
N GLY A 148 -9.14 -26.41 5.90
CA GLY A 148 -10.21 -26.28 6.89
C GLY A 148 -9.77 -25.66 8.21
N ILE A 149 -8.86 -24.67 8.19
CA ILE A 149 -8.32 -24.03 9.40
C ILE A 149 -9.33 -23.02 9.93
N MET A 150 -9.99 -23.36 11.05
CA MET A 150 -11.04 -22.57 11.71
C MET A 150 -10.52 -21.62 12.78
N GLU A 151 -9.31 -21.10 12.58
CA GLU A 151 -8.71 -20.08 13.44
C GLU A 151 -8.30 -18.87 12.58
N TRP A 152 -8.19 -17.71 13.24
CA TRP A 152 -7.74 -16.52 12.55
C TRP A 152 -6.28 -16.66 12.04
N ALA A 153 -6.08 -16.49 10.73
CA ALA A 153 -4.79 -16.68 10.05
C ALA A 153 -3.67 -15.74 10.52
N GLY A 154 -3.97 -14.71 11.31
CA GLY A 154 -2.98 -13.81 11.91
C GLY A 154 -2.60 -14.16 13.35
N LYS A 155 -3.12 -15.27 13.91
CA LYS A 155 -2.64 -15.83 15.18
C LYS A 155 -1.26 -16.46 14.94
N LEU A 156 -0.27 -16.15 15.76
CA LEU A 156 1.12 -16.54 15.55
C LEU A 156 1.32 -18.04 15.29
N SER A 157 0.63 -18.90 16.08
CA SER A 157 0.67 -20.36 15.88
C SER A 157 0.08 -20.80 14.55
N VAL A 158 -1.01 -20.16 14.10
CA VAL A 158 -1.67 -20.46 12.83
C VAL A 158 -0.82 -19.96 11.66
N GLU A 159 -0.24 -18.79 11.78
CA GLU A 159 0.67 -18.25 10.77
C GLU A 159 1.90 -19.14 10.58
N LYS A 160 2.50 -19.63 11.67
CA LYS A 160 3.61 -20.60 11.62
C LYS A 160 3.19 -21.86 10.85
N LYS A 161 2.05 -22.46 11.20
CA LYS A 161 1.50 -23.63 10.49
C LYS A 161 1.25 -23.34 8.99
N LEU A 162 0.74 -22.18 8.66
CA LEU A 162 0.52 -21.80 7.25
C LEU A 162 1.82 -21.65 6.47
N TRP A 163 2.91 -21.20 7.10
CA TRP A 163 4.24 -21.16 6.49
C TRP A 163 4.82 -22.57 6.26
N GLU A 164 4.57 -23.51 7.17
CA GLU A 164 4.93 -24.92 7.02
C GLU A 164 4.17 -25.50 5.81
N ILE A 165 2.84 -25.34 5.77
CA ILE A 165 2.00 -25.74 4.64
C ILE A 165 2.50 -25.14 3.32
N ALA A 166 2.82 -23.83 3.31
CA ALA A 166 3.33 -23.16 2.12
C ALA A 166 4.66 -23.77 1.62
N SER A 167 5.53 -24.16 2.55
CA SER A 167 6.82 -24.78 2.23
C SER A 167 6.67 -26.21 1.70
N GLU A 168 5.80 -27.01 2.30
CA GLU A 168 5.54 -28.40 1.90
C GLU A 168 4.87 -28.54 0.54
N ASN A 169 4.13 -27.51 0.11
CA ASN A 169 3.40 -27.52 -1.14
C ASN A 169 4.15 -26.86 -2.31
N LEU A 170 5.42 -26.54 -2.14
CA LEU A 170 6.26 -26.08 -3.24
C LEU A 170 6.44 -27.17 -4.33
N PRO A 171 6.61 -26.78 -5.61
CA PRO A 171 6.92 -27.73 -6.67
C PRO A 171 8.27 -28.41 -6.43
N LYS A 172 8.42 -29.67 -6.87
CA LYS A 172 9.69 -30.43 -6.68
C LYS A 172 10.88 -29.72 -7.31
N THR A 173 10.71 -29.17 -8.49
CA THR A 173 11.79 -28.53 -9.26
C THR A 173 11.61 -27.02 -9.35
N ASN A 174 12.72 -26.31 -9.52
CA ASN A 174 12.72 -24.85 -9.70
C ASN A 174 12.01 -24.43 -11.02
N LYS A 175 11.97 -25.32 -12.02
CA LYS A 175 11.38 -25.06 -13.35
C LYS A 175 9.98 -24.46 -13.29
N TYR A 176 9.17 -24.85 -12.32
CA TYR A 176 7.77 -24.46 -12.22
C TYR A 176 7.49 -23.46 -11.11
N ILE A 177 8.51 -22.93 -10.44
CA ILE A 177 8.30 -22.07 -9.27
C ILE A 177 7.59 -20.76 -9.61
N GLN A 178 7.95 -20.12 -10.73
CA GLN A 178 7.29 -18.90 -11.20
C GLN A 178 5.81 -19.16 -11.48
N THR A 179 5.51 -20.20 -12.28
CA THR A 179 4.13 -20.58 -12.62
C THR A 179 3.31 -20.91 -11.37
N TYR A 180 3.89 -21.70 -10.43
CA TYR A 180 3.21 -22.05 -9.18
C TYR A 180 2.92 -20.84 -8.31
N THR A 181 3.90 -19.97 -8.14
CA THR A 181 3.78 -18.75 -7.32
C THR A 181 2.70 -17.83 -7.90
N GLN A 182 2.70 -17.61 -9.20
CA GLN A 182 1.67 -16.82 -9.89
C GLN A 182 0.30 -17.49 -9.80
N ALA A 183 0.21 -18.79 -10.03
CA ALA A 183 -1.03 -19.54 -9.95
C ALA A 183 -1.68 -19.45 -8.57
N LEU A 184 -0.89 -19.53 -7.52
CA LEU A 184 -1.39 -19.42 -6.14
C LEU A 184 -1.94 -18.02 -5.84
N MET A 185 -1.26 -16.97 -6.29
CA MET A 185 -1.75 -15.59 -6.20
C MET A 185 -3.02 -15.39 -7.02
N ASP A 186 -3.05 -15.89 -8.25
CA ASP A 186 -4.19 -15.77 -9.17
C ASP A 186 -5.42 -16.51 -8.66
N LEU A 187 -5.25 -17.73 -8.16
CA LEU A 187 -6.35 -18.49 -7.56
C LEU A 187 -7.01 -17.69 -6.43
N GLY A 188 -6.18 -17.10 -5.56
CA GLY A 188 -6.69 -16.26 -4.48
C GLY A 188 -7.41 -15.01 -4.99
N ALA A 189 -6.88 -14.37 -6.02
CA ALA A 189 -7.43 -13.12 -6.53
C ALA A 189 -8.71 -13.31 -7.36
N THR A 190 -8.81 -14.39 -8.15
CA THR A 190 -9.86 -14.55 -9.17
C THR A 190 -10.92 -15.59 -8.82
N ILE A 191 -10.55 -16.69 -8.19
CA ILE A 191 -11.43 -17.82 -7.89
C ILE A 191 -11.77 -17.91 -6.41
N CYS A 192 -10.78 -18.08 -5.55
CA CYS A 192 -10.98 -18.21 -4.10
C CYS A 192 -11.16 -16.84 -3.43
N LYS A 193 -12.13 -16.05 -3.90
CA LYS A 193 -12.42 -14.69 -3.43
C LYS A 193 -12.84 -14.68 -1.96
N ARG A 194 -12.70 -13.53 -1.30
CA ARG A 194 -13.08 -13.36 0.11
C ARG A 194 -14.56 -13.61 0.33
N SER A 195 -15.39 -12.96 -0.46
CA SER A 195 -16.83 -13.19 -0.54
C SER A 195 -17.14 -13.90 -1.85
N GLN A 196 -18.10 -14.81 -1.85
CA GLN A 196 -18.57 -15.54 -3.04
C GLN A 196 -17.45 -16.21 -3.86
N PRO A 197 -16.70 -17.17 -3.28
CA PRO A 197 -15.70 -17.91 -4.03
C PRO A 197 -16.35 -18.74 -5.14
N ILE A 198 -15.69 -18.82 -6.31
CA ILE A 198 -16.18 -19.55 -7.48
C ILE A 198 -15.65 -20.99 -7.42
N CYS A 199 -16.18 -21.78 -6.43
CA CYS A 199 -15.65 -23.10 -6.11
C CYS A 199 -15.75 -24.08 -7.28
N ASN A 200 -16.76 -23.98 -8.13
CA ASN A 200 -16.95 -24.88 -9.29
C ASN A 200 -15.80 -24.76 -10.33
N ASN A 201 -15.10 -23.62 -10.35
CA ASN A 201 -13.97 -23.40 -11.25
C ASN A 201 -12.62 -23.57 -10.54
N CYS A 202 -12.63 -24.05 -9.29
CA CYS A 202 -11.42 -24.14 -8.48
C CYS A 202 -10.67 -25.45 -8.75
N PRO A 203 -9.38 -25.40 -9.16
CA PRO A 203 -8.60 -26.61 -9.41
C PRO A 203 -8.35 -27.45 -8.15
N LEU A 204 -8.53 -26.86 -6.98
CA LEU A 204 -8.33 -27.51 -5.69
C LEU A 204 -9.63 -28.01 -5.05
N GLN A 205 -10.78 -27.92 -5.74
CA GLN A 205 -12.10 -28.20 -5.19
C GLN A 205 -12.19 -29.61 -4.58
N SER A 206 -11.71 -30.63 -5.32
CA SER A 206 -11.83 -32.05 -4.96
C SER A 206 -11.26 -32.41 -3.59
N ASN A 207 -10.22 -31.71 -3.13
CA ASN A 207 -9.56 -31.90 -1.84
C ASN A 207 -9.76 -30.75 -0.86
N CYS A 208 -10.62 -29.77 -1.21
CA CYS A 208 -10.86 -28.61 -0.35
C CYS A 208 -11.80 -28.96 0.82
N VAL A 209 -11.27 -28.92 2.04
CA VAL A 209 -12.05 -29.22 3.27
C VAL A 209 -13.22 -28.26 3.44
N SER A 210 -13.00 -26.95 3.23
CA SER A 210 -14.06 -25.96 3.37
C SER A 210 -15.18 -26.13 2.37
N PHE A 211 -14.89 -26.57 1.14
CA PHE A 211 -15.91 -26.87 0.15
C PHE A 211 -16.72 -28.10 0.54
N LYS A 212 -16.04 -29.20 0.88
CA LYS A 212 -16.69 -30.47 1.28
C LYS A 212 -17.59 -30.34 2.50
N ARG A 213 -17.22 -29.44 3.43
CA ARG A 213 -17.94 -29.22 4.70
C ARG A 213 -18.85 -27.99 4.68
N ASN A 214 -19.04 -27.33 3.54
CA ASN A 214 -19.82 -26.09 3.40
C ASN A 214 -19.35 -24.93 4.30
N LEU A 215 -18.04 -24.87 4.61
CA LEU A 215 -17.43 -23.87 5.50
C LEU A 215 -16.83 -22.65 4.74
N THR A 216 -17.09 -22.49 3.45
CA THR A 216 -16.48 -21.44 2.62
C THR A 216 -16.89 -20.03 3.03
N LYS A 217 -18.01 -19.86 3.73
CA LYS A 217 -18.49 -18.59 4.29
C LYS A 217 -17.82 -18.26 5.64
N ASP A 218 -17.48 -19.28 6.42
CA ASP A 218 -16.92 -19.15 7.76
C ASP A 218 -15.40 -19.03 7.75
N ILE A 219 -14.74 -19.60 6.73
CA ILE A 219 -13.30 -19.55 6.52
C ILE A 219 -12.98 -18.63 5.34
N PRO A 220 -12.01 -17.70 5.50
CA PRO A 220 -11.15 -17.51 6.66
C PRO A 220 -11.83 -16.81 7.84
N VAL A 221 -11.49 -17.24 9.04
CA VAL A 221 -11.96 -16.61 10.27
C VAL A 221 -11.46 -15.16 10.34
N SER A 222 -12.39 -14.26 10.63
CA SER A 222 -12.08 -12.83 10.73
C SER A 222 -11.19 -12.53 11.94
N ARG A 223 -10.39 -11.46 11.82
CA ARG A 223 -9.64 -10.93 12.94
C ARG A 223 -10.60 -10.59 14.09
N PRO A 224 -10.31 -10.98 15.34
CA PRO A 224 -11.06 -10.52 16.50
C PRO A 224 -11.17 -8.98 16.50
N LYS A 225 -12.38 -8.49 16.69
CA LYS A 225 -12.63 -7.04 16.74
C LYS A 225 -11.91 -6.45 17.95
N LYS A 226 -11.06 -5.47 17.70
CA LYS A 226 -10.50 -4.60 18.76
C LYS A 226 -11.24 -3.27 18.72
N THR A 227 -11.56 -2.74 19.89
CA THR A 227 -12.06 -1.37 20.00
C THR A 227 -10.94 -0.44 19.52
N LEU A 228 -11.23 0.35 18.49
CA LEU A 228 -10.28 1.32 17.97
C LEU A 228 -10.40 2.62 18.77
N LEU A 229 -9.29 3.11 19.27
CA LEU A 229 -9.22 4.45 19.86
C LEU A 229 -9.56 5.48 18.79
N THR A 230 -10.32 6.51 19.17
CA THR A 230 -10.60 7.66 18.33
C THR A 230 -9.61 8.77 18.67
N LYS A 231 -8.97 9.33 17.66
CA LYS A 231 -8.10 10.51 17.77
C LYS A 231 -8.78 11.68 17.09
N GLU A 232 -8.53 12.88 17.57
CA GLU A 232 -8.99 14.12 16.96
C GLU A 232 -7.80 14.96 16.52
N ILE A 233 -7.95 15.65 15.41
CA ILE A 233 -7.02 16.68 14.95
C ILE A 233 -7.81 17.87 14.44
N PHE A 234 -7.21 19.05 14.54
CA PHE A 234 -7.79 20.33 14.12
C PHE A 234 -6.90 20.92 13.04
N LEU A 235 -7.46 21.15 11.87
CA LEU A 235 -6.72 21.59 10.69
C LEU A 235 -7.23 22.92 10.16
N LEU A 236 -6.31 23.81 9.74
CA LEU A 236 -6.63 25.06 9.08
C LEU A 236 -6.47 24.90 7.57
N VAL A 237 -7.55 25.10 6.82
CA VAL A 237 -7.51 25.24 5.37
C VAL A 237 -7.40 26.71 5.05
N LEU A 238 -6.16 27.18 4.90
CA LEU A 238 -5.87 28.59 4.63
C LEU A 238 -5.78 28.82 3.13
N ASP A 239 -6.65 29.69 2.62
CA ASP A 239 -6.81 30.02 1.21
C ASP A 239 -6.40 31.47 0.96
N SER A 240 -5.48 31.68 0.08
CA SER A 240 -5.06 32.99 -0.40
C SER A 240 -4.49 32.90 -1.81
N ASN A 241 -4.75 33.90 -2.66
CA ASN A 241 -4.17 34.02 -4.00
C ASN A 241 -4.23 32.71 -4.81
N ASN A 242 -5.42 32.06 -4.84
CA ASN A 242 -5.63 30.77 -5.53
C ASN A 242 -4.72 29.62 -5.04
N SER A 243 -4.23 29.71 -3.80
CA SER A 243 -3.30 28.72 -3.21
C SER A 243 -3.75 28.33 -1.81
N TYR A 244 -3.44 27.10 -1.41
CA TYR A 244 -3.60 26.64 -0.03
C TYR A 244 -2.25 26.48 0.65
N LEU A 245 -2.21 26.81 1.96
CA LEU A 245 -1.03 26.59 2.78
C LEU A 245 -0.98 25.16 3.30
N PHE A 246 0.16 24.50 3.11
CA PHE A 246 0.45 23.18 3.61
C PHE A 246 1.69 23.17 4.50
N LYS A 247 1.68 22.28 5.50
CA LYS A 247 2.78 21.97 6.40
C LYS A 247 3.38 20.62 6.05
N LYS A 248 4.69 20.51 5.96
CA LYS A 248 5.38 19.23 5.79
C LYS A 248 5.29 18.44 7.08
N LYS A 249 4.71 17.24 7.03
CA LYS A 249 4.63 16.38 8.22
C LYS A 249 5.98 15.72 8.48
N PRO A 250 6.35 15.51 9.76
CA PRO A 250 7.59 14.83 10.14
C PRO A 250 7.71 13.44 9.51
N SER A 251 8.91 12.85 9.55
CA SER A 251 9.20 11.50 9.04
C SER A 251 8.50 10.37 9.82
N LYS A 252 7.92 10.67 10.98
CA LYS A 252 7.16 9.74 11.83
C LYS A 252 5.76 10.28 12.13
N GLY A 253 4.82 9.38 12.42
CA GLY A 253 3.46 9.75 12.83
C GLY A 253 2.45 9.69 11.69
N ILE A 254 1.32 10.37 11.91
CA ILE A 254 0.24 10.47 10.91
C ILE A 254 0.74 11.20 9.66
N TRP A 255 0.51 10.59 8.49
CA TRP A 255 0.87 11.16 7.18
C TRP A 255 2.36 11.55 7.04
N ALA A 256 3.22 10.80 7.72
CA ALA A 256 4.66 11.05 7.73
C ALA A 256 5.22 11.34 6.33
N GLY A 257 5.99 12.42 6.20
CA GLY A 257 6.62 12.87 4.96
C GLY A 257 5.69 13.50 3.92
N LEU A 258 4.37 13.51 4.15
CA LEU A 258 3.39 14.12 3.26
C LEU A 258 3.15 15.59 3.61
N TRP A 259 2.55 16.32 2.68
CA TRP A 259 2.00 17.63 2.93
C TRP A 259 0.60 17.50 3.54
N SER A 260 0.33 18.24 4.60
CA SER A 260 -0.98 18.33 5.24
C SER A 260 -1.27 19.80 5.56
N MET A 261 -2.51 20.11 5.89
CA MET A 261 -2.85 21.44 6.38
C MET A 261 -2.18 21.72 7.73
N PRO A 262 -1.93 22.99 8.09
CA PRO A 262 -1.51 23.38 9.43
C PRO A 262 -2.40 22.77 10.50
N ASP A 263 -1.83 22.26 11.57
CA ASP A 263 -2.54 21.60 12.66
C ASP A 263 -2.44 22.44 13.95
N LEU A 264 -3.54 22.50 14.68
CA LEU A 264 -3.69 23.15 15.98
C LEU A 264 -4.08 22.14 17.06
N GLU A 265 -3.94 22.53 18.32
CA GLU A 265 -4.51 21.79 19.44
C GLU A 265 -6.04 21.94 19.50
N ASN A 266 -6.55 23.14 19.21
CA ASN A 266 -7.97 23.49 19.11
C ASN A 266 -8.13 24.78 18.31
N PHE A 267 -9.36 25.09 17.90
CA PHE A 267 -9.64 26.29 17.10
C PHE A 267 -9.65 27.63 17.88
N GLY A 268 -9.62 27.59 19.20
CA GLY A 268 -9.46 28.81 19.99
C GLY A 268 -8.14 29.53 19.73
N ASN A 269 -7.13 28.79 19.26
CA ASN A 269 -5.82 29.31 18.93
C ASN A 269 -5.69 29.82 17.46
N THR A 270 -6.75 29.74 16.65
CA THR A 270 -6.70 30.14 15.24
C THR A 270 -6.22 31.58 15.02
N PRO A 271 -6.76 32.61 15.74
CA PRO A 271 -6.31 34.01 15.52
C PRO A 271 -4.83 34.20 15.86
N ASN A 272 -4.40 33.64 16.98
CA ASN A 272 -3.00 33.75 17.42
C ASN A 272 -2.06 33.05 16.45
N TRP A 273 -2.42 31.85 16.00
CA TRP A 273 -1.62 31.10 15.02
C TRP A 273 -1.44 31.88 13.70
N ILE A 274 -2.53 32.46 13.17
CA ILE A 274 -2.48 33.25 11.94
C ILE A 274 -1.59 34.49 12.14
N LYS A 275 -1.78 35.21 13.23
CA LYS A 275 -0.97 36.39 13.56
C LYS A 275 0.53 36.08 13.70
N GLU A 276 0.87 35.01 14.42
CA GLU A 276 2.26 34.63 14.68
C GLU A 276 2.97 34.07 13.44
N ASN A 277 2.28 33.30 12.62
CA ASN A 277 2.91 32.61 11.48
C ASN A 277 2.78 33.35 10.16
N LEU A 278 1.73 34.14 9.98
CA LEU A 278 1.44 34.81 8.71
C LEU A 278 1.57 36.33 8.83
N CYS A 279 1.78 36.88 10.02
CA CYS A 279 1.76 38.33 10.30
C CYS A 279 0.46 39.01 9.84
N GLU A 280 -0.65 38.26 9.78
CA GLU A 280 -1.94 38.70 9.26
C GLU A 280 -2.96 38.75 10.42
N SER A 281 -3.80 39.76 10.40
CA SER A 281 -4.88 39.91 11.39
C SER A 281 -6.27 39.87 10.73
N ASN A 282 -6.34 40.11 9.43
CA ASN A 282 -7.59 40.10 8.68
C ASN A 282 -7.82 38.75 8.03
N PHE A 283 -8.79 38.01 8.52
CA PHE A 283 -9.19 36.75 7.93
C PHE A 283 -10.69 36.50 8.12
N LYS A 284 -11.27 35.68 7.26
CA LYS A 284 -12.66 35.28 7.32
C LYS A 284 -12.80 33.76 7.38
N ILE A 285 -13.47 33.26 8.41
CA ILE A 285 -13.83 31.84 8.47
C ILE A 285 -15.03 31.64 7.53
N LEU A 286 -14.84 30.93 6.45
CA LEU A 286 -15.86 30.67 5.44
C LEU A 286 -16.70 29.44 5.80
N LYS A 287 -16.05 28.40 6.38
CA LYS A 287 -16.71 27.13 6.74
C LYS A 287 -15.97 26.42 7.84
N SER A 288 -16.71 25.74 8.72
CA SER A 288 -16.16 24.74 9.63
C SER A 288 -16.81 23.40 9.32
N GLY A 289 -16.06 22.32 9.48
CA GLY A 289 -16.56 21.00 9.18
C GLY A 289 -15.77 19.86 9.84
N GLN A 290 -16.27 18.66 9.64
CA GLN A 290 -15.62 17.44 10.17
C GLN A 290 -15.56 16.38 9.07
N HIS A 291 -14.42 15.67 8.99
CA HIS A 291 -14.24 14.51 8.16
C HIS A 291 -13.77 13.32 9.01
N LYS A 292 -14.50 12.20 8.94
CA LYS A 292 -14.16 10.98 9.69
C LYS A 292 -13.48 9.97 8.78
N THR A 293 -12.36 9.44 9.24
CA THR A 293 -11.64 8.38 8.54
C THR A 293 -11.15 7.32 9.51
N SER A 294 -10.87 6.13 9.03
CA SER A 294 -10.40 5.01 9.85
C SER A 294 -9.09 4.47 9.31
N PHE A 295 -8.16 4.26 10.21
CA PHE A 295 -6.93 3.53 9.96
C PHE A 295 -7.00 2.14 10.60
N THR A 296 -6.02 1.30 10.30
CA THR A 296 -5.95 -0.06 10.85
C THR A 296 -5.90 -0.10 12.39
N HIS A 297 -5.41 0.96 13.03
CA HIS A 297 -5.12 1.00 14.46
C HIS A 297 -5.94 2.03 15.26
N TYR A 298 -6.60 2.97 14.61
CA TYR A 298 -7.44 3.99 15.24
C TYR A 298 -8.41 4.62 14.24
N LYS A 299 -9.43 5.27 14.76
CA LYS A 299 -10.31 6.18 14.01
C LYS A 299 -9.77 7.60 14.13
N LEU A 300 -9.92 8.41 13.09
CA LEU A 300 -9.48 9.79 13.08
C LEU A 300 -10.66 10.70 12.73
N ASN A 301 -10.99 11.61 13.65
CA ASN A 301 -11.88 12.71 13.42
C ASN A 301 -11.03 13.93 13.04
N ILE A 302 -11.23 14.46 11.85
CA ILE A 302 -10.53 15.63 11.34
C ILE A 302 -11.52 16.77 11.40
N ASN A 303 -11.33 17.67 12.36
CA ASN A 303 -12.06 18.93 12.42
C ASN A 303 -11.29 19.94 11.56
N PHE A 304 -11.97 20.76 10.75
CA PHE A 304 -11.30 21.75 9.93
C PHE A 304 -12.05 23.07 9.91
N GLN A 305 -11.28 24.17 9.78
CA GLN A 305 -11.77 25.51 9.46
C GLN A 305 -11.23 25.92 8.10
N TYR A 306 -12.12 26.33 7.19
CA TYR A 306 -11.77 26.92 5.92
C TYR A 306 -11.76 28.43 6.07
N ILE A 307 -10.60 29.03 5.81
CA ILE A 307 -10.30 30.43 6.13
C ILE A 307 -9.77 31.10 4.87
N SER A 308 -10.38 32.19 4.49
CA SER A 308 -9.86 33.11 3.48
C SER A 308 -8.99 34.16 4.14
N LEU A 309 -7.81 34.35 3.58
CA LEU A 309 -6.88 35.40 3.95
C LEU A 309 -6.87 36.47 2.85
N ASP A 310 -6.91 37.73 3.27
CA ASP A 310 -6.83 38.89 2.39
C ASP A 310 -5.40 39.45 2.43
N THR A 311 -4.44 38.67 1.98
CA THR A 311 -3.02 39.06 1.95
C THR A 311 -2.53 39.25 0.53
N MET A 312 -1.75 40.31 0.27
CA MET A 312 -1.16 40.58 -1.04
C MET A 312 0.03 39.66 -1.36
N GLU A 313 0.79 39.27 -0.35
CA GLU A 313 1.94 38.40 -0.50
C GLU A 313 1.78 37.11 0.32
N LEU A 314 2.19 35.99 -0.28
CA LEU A 314 2.20 34.70 0.40
C LEU A 314 3.48 34.58 1.25
N PRO A 315 3.39 34.64 2.58
CA PRO A 315 4.57 34.61 3.43
C PRO A 315 5.30 33.27 3.33
N LYS A 316 6.63 33.32 3.33
CA LYS A 316 7.48 32.13 3.39
C LYS A 316 7.63 31.72 4.85
N ILE A 317 7.27 30.50 5.17
CA ILE A 317 7.38 29.93 6.51
C ILE A 317 8.14 28.60 6.41
N ASP A 318 9.09 28.39 7.27
CA ASP A 318 9.87 27.15 7.32
C ASP A 318 8.95 25.93 7.50
N ASN A 319 9.19 24.87 6.70
CA ASN A 319 8.38 23.65 6.67
C ASN A 319 6.95 23.84 6.16
N TYR A 320 6.59 25.02 5.63
CA TYR A 320 5.31 25.26 4.98
C TYR A 320 5.50 25.59 3.50
N LYS A 321 4.45 25.34 2.71
CA LYS A 321 4.45 25.62 1.28
C LYS A 321 3.06 26.03 0.84
N TRP A 322 2.96 27.13 0.14
CA TRP A 322 1.77 27.47 -0.62
C TRP A 322 1.76 26.64 -1.90
N ILE A 323 0.66 25.96 -2.16
CA ILE A 323 0.46 25.12 -3.35
C ILE A 323 -0.78 25.64 -4.07
N GLU A 324 -0.60 26.05 -5.32
CA GLU A 324 -1.69 26.46 -6.19
C GLU A 324 -2.75 25.36 -6.33
N LYS A 325 -4.02 25.75 -6.38
CA LYS A 325 -5.16 24.82 -6.50
C LYS A 325 -5.02 23.91 -7.71
N ASN A 326 -4.53 24.42 -8.84
CA ASN A 326 -4.30 23.64 -10.06
C ASN A 326 -3.22 22.55 -9.91
N ASN A 327 -2.30 22.72 -8.97
CA ASN A 327 -1.16 21.82 -8.72
C ASN A 327 -1.44 20.76 -7.65
N LEU A 328 -2.61 20.81 -6.99
CA LEU A 328 -2.98 19.87 -5.89
C LEU A 328 -3.00 18.41 -6.34
N LYS A 329 -3.30 18.14 -7.61
CA LYS A 329 -3.33 16.78 -8.18
C LYS A 329 -1.96 16.10 -8.08
N ASN A 330 -0.89 16.88 -8.23
CA ASN A 330 0.49 16.40 -8.23
C ASN A 330 1.14 16.43 -6.84
N ALA A 331 0.50 17.05 -5.85
CA ALA A 331 1.04 17.14 -4.51
C ALA A 331 0.88 15.83 -3.73
N ALA A 332 1.88 15.50 -2.92
CA ALA A 332 1.90 14.34 -2.04
C ALA A 332 0.97 14.57 -0.82
N LEU A 333 -0.35 14.56 -1.05
CA LEU A 333 -1.38 14.80 -0.04
C LEU A 333 -2.04 13.50 0.41
N PRO A 334 -2.36 13.35 1.72
CA PRO A 334 -3.18 12.25 2.21
C PRO A 334 -4.58 12.26 1.61
N SER A 335 -5.16 11.07 1.37
CA SER A 335 -6.52 10.96 0.81
C SER A 335 -7.59 11.73 1.59
N PRO A 336 -7.60 11.76 2.95
CA PRO A 336 -8.57 12.56 3.69
C PRO A 336 -8.44 14.07 3.41
N ILE A 337 -7.21 14.57 3.25
CA ILE A 337 -6.97 15.98 2.91
C ILE A 337 -7.53 16.30 1.51
N LYS A 338 -7.26 15.44 0.52
CA LYS A 338 -7.85 15.61 -0.83
C LYS A 338 -9.38 15.64 -0.79
N LYS A 339 -10.01 14.78 0.03
CA LYS A 339 -11.48 14.76 0.18
C LYS A 339 -12.02 16.03 0.83
N ILE A 340 -11.33 16.58 1.82
CA ILE A 340 -11.71 17.85 2.44
C ILE A 340 -11.63 18.96 1.39
N LEU A 341 -10.52 19.08 0.67
CA LEU A 341 -10.36 20.10 -0.37
C LEU A 341 -11.43 20.02 -1.45
N ASN A 342 -11.71 18.80 -1.97
CA ASN A 342 -12.77 18.61 -2.97
C ASN A 342 -14.17 19.00 -2.44
N SER A 343 -14.42 18.92 -1.13
CA SER A 343 -15.69 19.34 -0.51
C SER A 343 -15.80 20.85 -0.34
N LEU A 344 -14.75 21.60 -0.63
CA LEU A 344 -14.68 23.06 -0.58
C LEU A 344 -14.72 23.69 -1.98
N GLU A 345 -14.56 22.90 -3.04
CA GLU A 345 -14.70 23.35 -4.43
C GLU A 345 -16.19 23.70 -4.65
N GLY A 346 -16.51 24.99 -4.72
CA GLY A 346 -17.88 25.50 -4.89
C GLY A 346 -18.44 26.28 -3.69
N VAL A 347 -17.62 26.58 -2.69
CA VAL A 347 -17.94 27.45 -1.56
C VAL A 347 -17.40 28.86 -1.78
#